data_c0241e536f245858f304ca29234341ee
#
_entry.id   c0241e536f245858f304ca29234341ee
#
_cell.length_a   1.000
_cell.length_b   1.000
_cell.length_c   1.000
_cell.angle_alpha   90.00
_cell.angle_beta   90.00
_cell.angle_gamma   90.00
#
_symmetry.space_group_name_H-M   'P 1'
#
loop_
_entity.id
_entity.type
_entity.pdbx_description
1 polymer ?
#
loop_
_entity_poly.entity_id
_entity_poly.type
_entity_poly.pdbx_seq_one_letter_code
_entity_poly.pdbx_strand_id
1 'polypeptide(L)'
;MIVNNSLGCANVRTSVQFCKRKIAKKETFLAECSELVISQFFTAFHKAKDLFKKAMSKYPPDSRSRGFEASTFQTCIIGELQKTFPSDWKFWKYKRFALSMKGYSFLIKKLDKKEMPMNIRTKANNSILNQVQTLIFDPTVYENPIIFFR
;
A
#
# COMPACT_ATOMS: atom_id res chain seq x y z
N MET A 1 59.45 -24.94 -6.01
CA MET A 1 58.16 -25.22 -5.33
C MET A 1 57.19 -24.13 -5.72
N ILE A 2 56.29 -24.37 -6.64
CA ILE A 2 55.32 -23.46 -7.15
C ILE A 2 53.96 -23.98 -6.63
N VAL A 3 53.31 -23.21 -5.75
CA VAL A 3 51.99 -23.58 -5.24
C VAL A 3 50.95 -22.77 -6.04
N ASN A 4 50.26 -23.44 -6.95
CA ASN A 4 49.13 -22.89 -7.67
C ASN A 4 47.88 -22.93 -6.77
N ASN A 5 47.47 -21.75 -6.27
CA ASN A 5 46.15 -21.57 -5.66
C ASN A 5 45.17 -21.13 -6.73
N SER A 6 44.45 -22.11 -7.30
CA SER A 6 43.26 -21.88 -8.09
C SER A 6 42.07 -21.58 -7.15
N LEU A 7 41.80 -20.33 -6.92
CA LEU A 7 40.55 -19.89 -6.29
C LEU A 7 39.41 -20.08 -7.29
N GLY A 8 38.68 -21.17 -7.10
CA GLY A 8 37.42 -21.41 -7.78
C GLY A 8 36.38 -20.36 -7.39
N CYS A 9 35.98 -19.54 -8.35
CA CYS A 9 34.77 -18.68 -8.20
C CYS A 9 33.57 -19.61 -8.04
N ALA A 10 33.18 -19.84 -6.80
CA ALA A 10 31.89 -20.41 -6.48
C ALA A 10 30.80 -19.42 -6.90
N ASN A 11 30.07 -19.76 -7.95
CA ASN A 11 28.83 -19.11 -8.34
C ASN A 11 27.81 -19.31 -7.22
N VAL A 12 27.80 -18.39 -6.25
CA VAL A 12 26.70 -18.30 -5.28
C VAL A 12 25.51 -17.73 -6.04
N ARG A 13 24.71 -18.59 -6.66
CA ARG A 13 23.33 -18.27 -7.02
C ARG A 13 22.61 -18.07 -5.70
N THR A 14 22.54 -16.83 -5.22
CA THR A 14 21.62 -16.45 -4.16
C THR A 14 20.21 -16.74 -4.66
N SER A 15 19.67 -17.88 -4.26
CA SER A 15 18.25 -18.17 -4.40
C SER A 15 17.52 -17.11 -3.59
N VAL A 16 16.89 -16.16 -4.27
CA VAL A 16 16.02 -15.17 -3.62
C VAL A 16 14.88 -15.95 -2.98
N GLN A 17 14.98 -16.18 -1.69
CA GLN A 17 13.94 -16.85 -0.92
C GLN A 17 12.74 -15.89 -0.86
N PHE A 18 11.70 -16.19 -1.64
CA PHE A 18 10.44 -15.45 -1.58
C PHE A 18 9.70 -15.85 -0.30
N CYS A 19 9.86 -15.06 0.73
CA CYS A 19 9.04 -15.21 1.94
C CYS A 19 7.62 -14.72 1.66
N LYS A 20 6.61 -15.52 1.99
CA LYS A 20 5.22 -15.09 1.99
C LYS A 20 4.95 -14.23 3.22
N ARG A 21 4.21 -13.15 3.04
CA ARG A 21 3.71 -12.35 4.17
C ARG A 21 2.73 -13.15 4.99
N LYS A 22 2.63 -12.84 6.27
CA LYS A 22 1.58 -13.40 7.13
C LYS A 22 0.22 -13.01 6.57
N ILE A 23 -0.71 -13.96 6.53
CA ILE A 23 -2.10 -13.67 6.14
C ILE A 23 -2.83 -13.25 7.40
N ALA A 24 -3.38 -12.03 7.39
CA ALA A 24 -4.19 -11.54 8.50
C ALA A 24 -5.56 -12.23 8.50
N LYS A 25 -5.94 -12.83 9.61
CA LYS A 25 -7.33 -13.26 9.83
C LYS A 25 -8.16 -12.04 10.26
N LYS A 26 -9.41 -11.98 9.83
CA LYS A 26 -10.30 -10.87 10.12
C LYS A 26 -10.46 -10.64 11.64
N GLU A 27 -10.63 -11.71 12.38
CA GLU A 27 -10.82 -11.66 13.83
C GLU A 27 -9.59 -11.10 14.54
N THR A 28 -8.40 -11.56 14.17
CA THR A 28 -7.13 -11.08 14.71
C THR A 28 -6.92 -9.60 14.38
N PHE A 29 -7.18 -9.22 13.12
CA PHE A 29 -7.08 -7.83 12.69
C PHE A 29 -8.01 -6.90 13.48
N LEU A 30 -9.29 -7.29 13.68
CA LEU A 30 -10.25 -6.49 14.45
C LEU A 30 -9.89 -6.40 15.93
N ALA A 31 -9.26 -7.43 16.49
CA ALA A 31 -8.79 -7.42 17.88
C ALA A 31 -7.56 -6.51 18.08
N GLU A 32 -6.64 -6.50 17.10
CA GLU A 32 -5.39 -5.73 17.17
C GLU A 32 -5.56 -4.26 16.72
N CYS A 33 -6.38 -4.03 15.69
CA CYS A 33 -6.77 -2.69 15.27
C CYS A 33 -7.97 -2.25 16.08
N SER A 34 -7.73 -1.43 17.11
CA SER A 34 -8.79 -0.91 17.95
C SER A 34 -9.87 -0.19 17.12
N GLU A 35 -11.10 -0.23 17.61
CA GLU A 35 -12.24 0.47 17.01
C GLU A 35 -11.95 1.97 16.77
N LEU A 36 -11.11 2.55 17.64
CA LEU A 36 -10.65 3.93 17.51
C LEU A 36 -9.88 4.17 16.20
N VAL A 37 -8.95 3.28 15.84
CA VAL A 37 -8.17 3.40 14.58
C VAL A 37 -9.09 3.30 13.37
N ILE A 38 -10.03 2.36 13.40
CA ILE A 38 -11.01 2.19 12.32
C ILE A 38 -11.89 3.44 12.19
N SER A 39 -12.36 3.99 13.30
CA SER A 39 -13.14 5.24 13.34
C SER A 39 -12.35 6.43 12.78
N GLN A 40 -11.05 6.53 13.10
CA GLN A 40 -10.16 7.57 12.56
C GLN A 40 -10.02 7.45 11.02
N PHE A 41 -9.92 6.24 10.47
CA PHE A 41 -9.95 6.03 9.02
C PHE A 41 -11.23 6.55 8.39
N PHE A 42 -12.39 6.18 8.91
CA PHE A 42 -13.68 6.65 8.39
C PHE A 42 -13.79 8.17 8.47
N THR A 43 -13.37 8.76 9.58
CA THR A 43 -13.36 10.22 9.75
C THR A 43 -12.47 10.90 8.70
N ALA A 44 -11.27 10.38 8.45
CA ALA A 44 -10.37 10.89 7.41
C ALA A 44 -11.00 10.78 6.01
N PHE A 45 -11.66 9.66 5.69
CA PHE A 45 -12.36 9.49 4.41
C PHE A 45 -13.54 10.46 4.25
N HIS A 46 -14.33 10.70 5.29
CA HIS A 46 -15.41 11.68 5.25
C HIS A 46 -14.89 13.11 5.00
N LYS A 47 -13.86 13.51 5.71
CA LYS A 47 -13.20 14.82 5.48
C LYS A 47 -12.62 14.92 4.06
N ALA A 48 -11.99 13.89 3.57
CA ALA A 48 -11.46 13.84 2.21
C ALA A 48 -12.56 13.97 1.16
N LYS A 49 -13.73 13.35 1.36
CA LYS A 49 -14.90 13.48 0.49
C LYS A 49 -15.42 14.92 0.45
N ASP A 50 -15.46 15.61 1.58
CA ASP A 50 -15.91 17.00 1.64
C ASP A 50 -14.91 17.95 0.97
N LEU A 51 -13.61 17.73 1.18
CA LEU A 51 -12.55 18.44 0.45
C LEU A 51 -12.64 18.20 -1.07
N PHE A 52 -12.88 16.96 -1.49
CA PHE A 52 -13.07 16.64 -2.90
C PHE A 52 -14.27 17.37 -3.49
N LYS A 53 -15.43 17.36 -2.82
CA LYS A 53 -16.62 18.11 -3.27
C LYS A 53 -16.30 19.61 -3.43
N LYS A 54 -15.61 20.20 -2.43
CA LYS A 54 -15.20 21.61 -2.47
C LYS A 54 -14.19 21.88 -3.60
N ALA A 55 -13.27 20.96 -3.89
CA ALA A 55 -12.36 21.10 -5.00
C ALA A 55 -13.10 21.00 -6.35
N MET A 56 -14.03 20.05 -6.48
CA MET A 56 -14.79 19.83 -7.70
C MET A 56 -15.78 20.97 -7.99
N SER A 57 -16.32 21.65 -6.99
CA SER A 57 -17.24 22.77 -7.23
C SER A 57 -16.62 23.94 -8.02
N LYS A 58 -15.28 24.00 -8.07
CA LYS A 58 -14.55 25.04 -8.86
C LYS A 58 -14.50 24.76 -10.36
N TYR A 59 -14.89 23.59 -10.79
CA TYR A 59 -14.81 23.16 -12.19
C TYR A 59 -16.18 22.76 -12.70
N PRO A 60 -16.60 23.20 -13.90
CA PRO A 60 -17.85 22.74 -14.50
C PRO A 60 -17.86 21.22 -14.71
N PRO A 61 -19.00 20.52 -14.54
CA PRO A 61 -19.07 19.06 -14.69
C PRO A 61 -18.54 18.57 -16.04
N ASP A 62 -18.87 19.29 -17.11
CA ASP A 62 -18.52 18.92 -18.50
C ASP A 62 -17.02 19.02 -18.80
N SER A 63 -16.27 19.76 -17.98
CA SER A 63 -14.82 19.92 -18.12
C SER A 63 -14.01 18.89 -17.32
N ARG A 64 -14.67 18.04 -16.53
CA ARG A 64 -14.00 17.09 -15.64
C ARG A 64 -13.73 15.79 -16.36
N SER A 65 -12.46 15.46 -16.56
CA SER A 65 -12.12 14.11 -16.98
C SER A 65 -12.20 13.12 -15.82
N ARG A 66 -12.56 11.88 -16.10
CA ARG A 66 -12.58 10.79 -15.10
C ARG A 66 -11.24 10.61 -14.39
N GLY A 67 -10.12 10.79 -15.10
CA GLY A 67 -8.78 10.71 -14.53
C GLY A 67 -8.51 11.85 -13.55
N PHE A 68 -8.93 13.06 -13.86
CA PHE A 68 -8.81 14.23 -12.97
C PHE A 68 -9.59 14.03 -11.68
N GLU A 69 -10.84 13.60 -11.75
CA GLU A 69 -11.66 13.33 -10.57
C GLU A 69 -11.02 12.26 -9.68
N ALA A 70 -10.59 11.14 -10.27
CA ALA A 70 -9.97 10.04 -9.54
C ALA A 70 -8.66 10.46 -8.84
N SER A 71 -7.79 11.21 -9.52
CA SER A 71 -6.53 11.66 -8.93
C SER A 71 -6.73 12.74 -7.86
N THR A 72 -7.68 13.65 -8.05
CA THR A 72 -8.02 14.66 -7.06
C THR A 72 -8.60 14.02 -5.79
N PHE A 73 -9.50 13.06 -5.93
CA PHE A 73 -10.04 12.32 -4.79
C PHE A 73 -8.97 11.56 -4.03
N GLN A 74 -8.07 10.86 -4.75
CA GLN A 74 -6.95 10.17 -4.14
C GLN A 74 -6.03 11.14 -3.37
N THR A 75 -5.76 12.32 -3.92
CA THR A 75 -4.94 13.35 -3.27
C THR A 75 -5.60 13.85 -1.98
N CYS A 76 -6.91 14.08 -1.99
CA CYS A 76 -7.66 14.46 -0.79
C CYS A 76 -7.58 13.38 0.30
N ILE A 77 -7.74 12.11 -0.07
CA ILE A 77 -7.62 10.99 0.88
C ILE A 77 -6.23 10.93 1.49
N ILE A 78 -5.18 10.98 0.67
CA ILE A 78 -3.79 10.95 1.14
C ILE A 78 -3.54 12.10 2.11
N GLY A 79 -3.95 13.31 1.77
CA GLY A 79 -3.76 14.50 2.61
C GLY A 79 -4.43 14.39 3.98
N GLU A 80 -5.66 13.87 4.04
CA GLU A 80 -6.35 13.69 5.32
C GLU A 80 -5.77 12.53 6.15
N LEU A 81 -5.32 11.45 5.50
CA LEU A 81 -4.65 10.37 6.21
C LEU A 81 -3.29 10.78 6.77
N GLN A 82 -2.52 11.61 6.05
CA GLN A 82 -1.27 12.17 6.56
C GLN A 82 -1.47 13.03 7.81
N LYS A 83 -2.57 13.81 7.86
CA LYS A 83 -2.93 14.61 9.04
C LYS A 83 -3.39 13.74 10.20
N THR A 84 -4.14 12.68 9.91
CA THR A 84 -4.69 11.78 10.94
C THR A 84 -3.63 10.87 11.54
N PHE A 85 -2.66 10.43 10.71
CA PHE A 85 -1.59 9.50 11.09
C PHE A 85 -0.22 10.06 10.70
N PRO A 86 0.28 11.11 11.38
CA PRO A 86 1.44 11.87 10.93
C PRO A 86 2.75 11.07 10.93
N SER A 87 2.87 10.03 11.76
CA SER A 87 4.10 9.24 11.91
C SER A 87 4.06 7.90 11.18
N ASP A 88 2.90 7.47 10.69
CA ASP A 88 2.68 6.08 10.25
C ASP A 88 2.64 5.92 8.74
N TRP A 89 2.86 6.98 7.99
CA TRP A 89 2.79 6.95 6.54
C TRP A 89 4.16 7.08 5.89
N LYS A 90 4.29 6.48 4.70
CA LYS A 90 5.41 6.72 3.79
C LYS A 90 5.02 6.42 2.35
N PHE A 91 5.82 6.94 1.44
CA PHE A 91 5.72 6.56 0.04
C PHE A 91 6.66 5.39 -0.26
N TRP A 92 6.09 4.31 -0.76
CA TRP A 92 6.84 3.21 -1.32
C TRP A 92 7.31 3.54 -2.75
N LYS A 93 8.01 2.60 -3.37
CA LYS A 93 8.44 2.71 -4.77
C LYS A 93 7.27 3.10 -5.66
N TYR A 94 7.53 3.94 -6.66
CA TYR A 94 6.54 4.54 -7.55
C TYR A 94 5.51 5.45 -6.84
N LYS A 95 5.95 6.14 -5.80
CA LYS A 95 5.08 7.06 -5.02
C LYS A 95 3.78 6.41 -4.52
N ARG A 96 3.82 5.11 -4.24
CA ARG A 96 2.67 4.41 -3.66
C ARG A 96 2.55 4.78 -2.20
N PHE A 97 1.45 5.44 -1.85
CA PHE A 97 1.15 5.78 -0.46
C PHE A 97 0.82 4.52 0.33
N ALA A 98 1.42 4.38 1.49
CA ALA A 98 1.18 3.29 2.43
C ALA A 98 1.17 3.81 3.86
N LEU A 99 0.31 3.26 4.70
CA LEU A 99 0.34 3.42 6.15
C LEU A 99 0.87 2.13 6.76
N SER A 100 1.71 2.25 7.79
CA SER A 100 2.29 1.11 8.50
C SER A 100 2.04 1.29 9.99
N MET A 101 1.10 0.55 10.55
CA MET A 101 0.76 0.62 11.97
C MET A 101 0.34 -0.75 12.50
N LYS A 102 0.58 -0.99 13.79
CA LYS A 102 0.18 -2.23 14.48
C LYS A 102 0.61 -3.52 13.75
N GLY A 103 1.73 -3.50 13.04
CA GLY A 103 2.20 -4.66 12.27
C GLY A 103 1.45 -4.91 10.96
N TYR A 104 0.63 -3.98 10.50
CA TYR A 104 -0.09 -4.03 9.23
C TYR A 104 0.36 -2.94 8.27
N SER A 105 0.29 -3.23 6.97
CA SER A 105 0.51 -2.25 5.90
C SER A 105 -0.79 -2.00 5.16
N PHE A 106 -1.27 -0.77 5.21
CA PHE A 106 -2.53 -0.37 4.59
C PHE A 106 -2.28 0.32 3.25
N LEU A 107 -2.92 -0.18 2.21
CA LEU A 107 -2.92 0.41 0.88
C LEU A 107 -4.33 0.86 0.50
N ILE A 108 -4.44 2.08 0.00
CA ILE A 108 -5.71 2.62 -0.46
C ILE A 108 -5.85 2.26 -1.93
N LYS A 109 -6.88 1.49 -2.25
CA LYS A 109 -7.20 1.05 -3.60
C LYS A 109 -8.70 1.02 -3.84
N LYS A 110 -9.10 1.44 -5.03
CA LYS A 110 -10.46 1.19 -5.48
C LYS A 110 -10.63 -0.32 -5.66
N LEU A 111 -11.68 -0.88 -5.08
CA LEU A 111 -12.04 -2.28 -5.23
C LEU A 111 -13.09 -2.44 -6.33
N ASP A 112 -13.12 -3.59 -6.97
CA ASP A 112 -14.18 -3.98 -7.90
C ASP A 112 -15.39 -4.57 -7.15
N LYS A 113 -16.38 -5.08 -7.91
CA LYS A 113 -17.58 -5.72 -7.33
C LYS A 113 -17.28 -7.00 -6.53
N LYS A 114 -16.10 -7.61 -6.77
CA LYS A 114 -15.64 -8.81 -6.05
C LYS A 114 -14.66 -8.47 -4.91
N GLU A 115 -14.64 -7.20 -4.49
CA GLU A 115 -13.74 -6.67 -3.46
C GLU A 115 -12.24 -6.83 -3.77
N MET A 116 -11.90 -7.02 -5.05
CA MET A 116 -10.52 -7.13 -5.50
C MET A 116 -9.99 -5.76 -5.96
N PRO A 117 -8.72 -5.43 -5.63
CA PRO A 117 -8.13 -4.18 -6.05
C PRO A 117 -8.11 -4.01 -7.57
N MET A 118 -8.70 -2.94 -8.06
CA MET A 118 -8.67 -2.57 -9.48
C MET A 118 -7.29 -2.07 -9.87
N ASN A 119 -6.48 -2.96 -10.39
CA ASN A 119 -5.10 -2.66 -10.82
C ASN A 119 -4.82 -3.25 -12.20
N ILE A 120 -3.93 -2.58 -12.92
CA ILE A 120 -3.25 -3.19 -14.06
C ILE A 120 -2.44 -4.39 -13.53
N ARG A 121 -2.58 -5.54 -14.16
CA ARG A 121 -1.86 -6.78 -13.79
C ARG A 121 -0.39 -6.65 -14.15
N THR A 122 0.41 -6.13 -13.23
CA THR A 122 1.87 -6.11 -13.32
C THR A 122 2.46 -7.14 -12.35
N LYS A 123 3.71 -7.55 -12.56
CA LYS A 123 4.42 -8.44 -11.62
C LYS A 123 4.39 -7.89 -10.19
N ALA A 124 4.61 -6.57 -10.02
CA ALA A 124 4.59 -5.91 -8.73
C ALA A 124 3.20 -5.94 -8.06
N ASN A 125 2.13 -5.69 -8.83
CA ASN A 125 0.77 -5.74 -8.30
C ASN A 125 0.35 -7.17 -7.95
N ASN A 126 0.70 -8.14 -8.76
CA ASN A 126 0.43 -9.55 -8.47
C ASN A 126 1.16 -10.02 -7.20
N SER A 127 2.40 -9.59 -6.99
CA SER A 127 3.14 -9.88 -5.75
C SER A 127 2.44 -9.33 -4.51
N ILE A 128 1.90 -8.12 -4.59
CA ILE A 128 1.14 -7.50 -3.49
C ILE A 128 -0.15 -8.29 -3.23
N LEU A 129 -0.90 -8.63 -4.27
CA LEU A 129 -2.16 -9.38 -4.15
C LEU A 129 -1.94 -10.76 -3.56
N ASN A 130 -0.85 -11.42 -3.96
CA ASN A 130 -0.48 -12.74 -3.47
C ASN A 130 0.26 -12.72 -2.12
N GLN A 131 0.36 -11.54 -1.47
CA GLN A 131 1.10 -11.36 -0.22
C GLN A 131 2.56 -11.87 -0.32
N VAL A 132 3.16 -11.79 -1.51
CA VAL A 132 4.54 -12.21 -1.75
C VAL A 132 5.46 -11.02 -1.51
N GLN A 133 6.53 -11.27 -0.78
CA GLN A 133 7.58 -10.30 -0.57
C GLN A 133 8.33 -10.04 -1.87
N THR A 134 8.44 -8.79 -2.27
CA THR A 134 9.29 -8.37 -3.38
C THR A 134 10.29 -7.32 -2.87
N LEU A 135 11.50 -7.32 -3.42
CA LEU A 135 12.54 -6.33 -3.15
C LEU A 135 12.14 -4.87 -3.48
N ILE A 136 10.90 -4.65 -3.86
CA ILE A 136 10.33 -3.34 -4.21
C ILE A 136 9.98 -2.52 -2.97
N PHE A 137 9.89 -3.17 -1.81
CA PHE A 137 9.44 -2.58 -0.55
C PHE A 137 10.61 -2.35 0.40
N ASP A 138 10.42 -1.40 1.30
CA ASP A 138 11.33 -1.13 2.40
C ASP A 138 11.51 -2.39 3.29
N PRO A 139 12.76 -2.76 3.62
CA PRO A 139 13.06 -3.93 4.44
C PRO A 139 12.30 -3.99 5.76
N THR A 140 12.01 -2.84 6.36
CA THR A 140 11.34 -2.74 7.67
C THR A 140 9.85 -3.13 7.65
N VAL A 141 9.26 -3.33 6.47
CA VAL A 141 7.81 -3.58 6.30
C VAL A 141 7.54 -4.92 5.60
N TYR A 142 8.56 -5.76 5.42
CA TYR A 142 8.45 -6.98 4.61
C TYR A 142 7.51 -8.04 5.16
N GLU A 143 7.39 -8.15 6.46
CA GLU A 143 6.61 -9.22 7.09
C GLU A 143 5.15 -8.86 7.32
N ASN A 144 4.83 -7.56 7.26
CA ASN A 144 3.50 -7.09 7.59
C ASN A 144 2.47 -7.51 6.53
N PRO A 145 1.32 -8.05 6.92
CA PRO A 145 0.22 -8.30 5.99
C PRO A 145 -0.28 -6.99 5.37
N ILE A 146 -0.65 -7.05 4.10
CA ILE A 146 -1.17 -5.89 3.37
C ILE A 146 -2.69 -5.91 3.43
N ILE A 147 -3.26 -4.83 3.94
CA ILE A 147 -4.70 -4.60 4.02
C ILE A 147 -5.09 -3.54 2.97
N PHE A 148 -6.16 -3.79 2.23
CA PHE A 148 -6.71 -2.84 1.28
C PHE A 148 -7.92 -2.14 1.88
N PHE A 149 -7.94 -0.81 1.77
CA PHE A 149 -9.08 0.03 2.12
C PHE A 149 -9.86 0.45 0.87
N ARG A 150 -11.18 0.42 0.99
CA ARG A 150 -12.11 0.90 -0.03
C ARG A 150 -12.60 2.31 0.29
#